data_68f1f62fd981d1a5bec831528abcc7d6
#
_entry.id   68f1f62fd981d1a5bec831528abcc7d6
#
_cell.length_a   1.000
_cell.length_b   1.000
_cell.length_c   1.000
_cell.angle_alpha   90.00
_cell.angle_beta   90.00
_cell.angle_gamma   90.00
#
_symmetry.space_group_name_H-M   'P 1'
#
loop_
_entity.id
_entity.type
_entity.pdbx_description
1 polymer ?
#
loop_
_entity_poly.entity_id
_entity_poly.type
_entity_poly.pdbx_seq_one_letter_code
_entity_poly.pdbx_strand_id
1 'polypeptide(L)'
;MISESAFMKRIVIGKSLGFAVGLLGFFLLPVFVEHIPMMPRLGLLCWYTTFGFVVAITGCLDRHPVLGFAMPWWLSGSVMGAWLNLVLALMFYDTLDVTMVGIFGEDGLLRSPFWVVVEGLIIGATIAFVTDRASKEA
;
A
#
# COMPACT_ATOMS: atom_id res chain seq x y z
N MET A 1 16.60 18.07 -8.28
CA MET A 1 17.23 16.90 -7.61
C MET A 1 16.90 16.96 -6.13
N ILE A 2 16.42 15.87 -5.56
CA ILE A 2 16.08 15.80 -4.13
C ILE A 2 17.38 15.69 -3.31
N SER A 3 17.46 16.38 -2.15
CA SER A 3 18.62 16.24 -1.26
C SER A 3 18.67 14.85 -0.61
N GLU A 4 19.85 14.40 -0.19
CA GLU A 4 20.02 13.11 0.49
C GLU A 4 19.18 13.04 1.77
N SER A 5 19.13 14.11 2.55
CA SER A 5 18.33 14.18 3.77
C SER A 5 16.83 14.08 3.49
N ALA A 6 16.34 14.75 2.47
CA ALA A 6 14.94 14.69 2.05
C ALA A 6 14.57 13.30 1.51
N PHE A 7 15.47 12.65 0.77
CA PHE A 7 15.30 11.29 0.30
C PHE A 7 15.18 10.29 1.46
N MET A 8 16.13 10.35 2.41
CA MET A 8 16.10 9.47 3.60
C MET A 8 14.86 9.70 4.45
N LYS A 9 14.47 10.96 4.68
CA LYS A 9 13.26 11.32 5.42
C LYS A 9 12.01 10.73 4.75
N ARG A 10 11.94 10.80 3.44
CA ARG A 10 10.86 10.25 2.62
C ARG A 10 10.73 8.74 2.79
N ILE A 11 11.84 8.00 2.71
CA ILE A 11 11.88 6.54 2.92
C ILE A 11 11.44 6.16 4.32
N VAL A 12 11.97 6.82 5.34
CA VAL A 12 11.62 6.52 6.74
C VAL A 12 10.14 6.72 6.99
N ILE A 13 9.57 7.83 6.54
CA ILE A 13 8.15 8.13 6.69
C ILE A 13 7.30 7.13 5.92
N GLY A 14 7.63 6.84 4.67
CA GLY A 14 6.89 5.89 3.85
C GLY A 14 6.88 4.48 4.45
N LYS A 15 8.02 3.99 4.90
CA LYS A 15 8.12 2.70 5.62
C LYS A 15 7.31 2.70 6.91
N SER A 16 7.38 3.78 7.69
CA SER A 16 6.65 3.88 8.96
C SER A 16 5.14 3.89 8.75
N LEU A 17 4.65 4.60 7.74
CA LEU A 17 3.24 4.61 7.37
C LEU A 17 2.79 3.23 6.86
N GLY A 18 3.57 2.61 5.99
CA GLY A 18 3.29 1.25 5.53
C GLY A 18 3.28 0.24 6.67
N PHE A 19 4.23 0.33 7.60
CA PHE A 19 4.26 -0.50 8.80
C PHE A 19 3.02 -0.29 9.68
N ALA A 20 2.57 0.96 9.86
CA ALA A 20 1.36 1.26 10.61
C ALA A 20 0.12 0.64 9.96
N VAL A 21 -0.02 0.73 8.64
CA VAL A 21 -1.10 0.05 7.89
C VAL A 21 -1.02 -1.47 8.05
N GLY A 22 0.17 -2.04 7.95
CA GLY A 22 0.40 -3.47 8.17
C GLY A 22 0.05 -3.91 9.58
N LEU A 23 0.35 -3.12 10.61
CA LEU A 23 -0.05 -3.37 11.99
C LEU A 23 -1.56 -3.35 12.16
N LEU A 24 -2.26 -2.42 11.54
CA LEU A 24 -3.73 -2.39 11.55
C LEU A 24 -4.29 -3.70 10.98
N GLY A 25 -3.80 -4.13 9.82
CA GLY A 25 -4.19 -5.41 9.24
C GLY A 25 -3.86 -6.60 10.14
N PHE A 26 -2.67 -6.62 10.72
CA PHE A 26 -2.21 -7.68 11.62
C PHE A 26 -3.12 -7.89 12.83
N PHE A 27 -3.60 -6.80 13.45
CA PHE A 27 -4.45 -6.87 14.62
C PHE A 27 -5.94 -6.94 14.31
N LEU A 28 -6.40 -6.28 13.24
CA LEU A 28 -7.84 -6.22 12.91
C LEU A 28 -8.31 -7.46 12.15
N LEU A 29 -7.47 -8.06 11.34
CA LEU A 29 -7.88 -9.20 10.51
C LEU A 29 -8.46 -10.38 11.32
N PRO A 30 -7.87 -10.79 12.48
CA PRO A 30 -8.43 -11.84 13.32
C PRO A 30 -9.77 -11.50 13.98
N VAL A 31 -10.10 -10.21 14.05
CA VAL A 31 -11.41 -9.76 14.61
C VAL A 31 -12.54 -10.05 13.64
N PHE A 32 -12.27 -9.97 12.33
CA PHE A 32 -13.27 -10.15 11.28
C PHE A 32 -13.29 -11.56 10.71
N VAL A 33 -12.14 -12.24 10.70
CA VAL A 33 -12.00 -13.59 10.13
C VAL A 33 -11.43 -14.53 11.17
N GLU A 34 -12.26 -15.47 11.59
CA GLU A 34 -11.87 -16.47 12.57
C GLU A 34 -10.74 -17.38 12.05
N HIS A 35 -9.83 -17.73 12.94
CA HIS A 35 -8.76 -18.72 12.68
C HIS A 35 -7.75 -18.37 11.58
N ILE A 36 -7.49 -17.06 11.34
CA ILE A 36 -6.40 -16.69 10.45
C ILE A 36 -5.04 -17.08 11.07
N PRO A 37 -4.24 -17.89 10.37
CA PRO A 37 -2.90 -18.27 10.83
C PRO A 37 -1.98 -17.06 11.02
N MET A 38 -0.94 -17.23 11.83
CA MET A 38 0.03 -16.17 12.11
C MET A 38 0.82 -15.75 10.86
N MET A 39 1.17 -16.70 9.99
CA MET A 39 2.03 -16.43 8.82
C MET A 39 1.40 -15.44 7.82
N PRO A 40 0.14 -15.57 7.40
CA PRO A 40 -0.52 -14.54 6.58
C PRO A 40 -0.54 -13.15 7.22
N ARG A 41 -0.71 -13.07 8.53
CA ARG A 41 -0.71 -11.79 9.27
C ARG A 41 0.67 -11.13 9.24
N LEU A 42 1.73 -11.91 9.46
CA LEU A 42 3.12 -11.43 9.33
C LEU A 42 3.43 -11.04 7.89
N GLY A 43 2.97 -11.83 6.92
CA GLY A 43 3.09 -11.51 5.50
C GLY A 43 2.46 -10.16 5.16
N LEU A 44 1.27 -9.89 5.69
CA LEU A 44 0.58 -8.62 5.48
C LEU A 44 1.34 -7.43 6.09
N LEU A 45 1.89 -7.61 7.29
CA LEU A 45 2.73 -6.61 7.94
C LEU A 45 3.97 -6.28 7.10
N CYS A 46 4.68 -7.30 6.63
CA CYS A 46 5.85 -7.14 5.78
C CYS A 46 5.48 -6.54 4.42
N TRP A 47 4.36 -6.96 3.85
CA TRP A 47 3.86 -6.45 2.58
C TRP A 47 3.64 -4.93 2.62
N TYR A 48 2.84 -4.44 3.57
CA TYR A 48 2.57 -3.01 3.66
C TYR A 48 3.77 -2.18 4.08
N THR A 49 4.71 -2.74 4.84
CA THR A 49 6.00 -2.08 5.11
C THR A 49 6.80 -1.90 3.81
N THR A 50 6.87 -2.93 2.99
CA THR A 50 7.51 -2.88 1.66
C THR A 50 6.75 -1.95 0.71
N PHE A 51 5.42 -2.00 0.74
CA PHE A 51 4.54 -1.11 -0.02
C PHE A 51 4.86 0.37 0.27
N GLY A 52 4.91 0.75 1.54
CA GLY A 52 5.24 2.12 1.94
C GLY A 52 6.64 2.56 1.47
N PHE A 53 7.61 1.66 1.52
CA PHE A 53 8.96 1.90 1.00
C PHE A 53 8.96 2.13 -0.51
N VAL A 54 8.30 1.27 -1.28
CA VAL A 54 8.24 1.38 -2.74
C VAL A 54 7.53 2.65 -3.18
N VAL A 55 6.38 2.98 -2.56
CA VAL A 55 5.65 4.23 -2.85
C VAL A 55 6.51 5.46 -2.56
N ALA A 56 7.26 5.44 -1.44
CA ALA A 56 8.14 6.55 -1.09
C ALA A 56 9.26 6.76 -2.11
N ILE A 57 9.88 5.68 -2.61
CA ILE A 57 10.92 5.75 -3.64
C ILE A 57 10.37 6.23 -4.98
N THR A 58 9.26 5.65 -5.43
CA THR A 58 8.67 6.03 -6.73
C THR A 58 8.22 7.48 -6.76
N GLY A 59 7.83 8.03 -5.62
CA GLY A 59 7.53 9.44 -5.49
C GLY A 59 8.74 10.38 -5.60
N CYS A 60 9.97 9.86 -5.67
CA CYS A 60 11.17 10.64 -5.99
C CYS A 60 11.37 10.83 -7.49
N LEU A 61 10.59 10.15 -8.32
CA LEU A 61 10.66 10.24 -9.77
C LEU A 61 9.77 11.37 -10.25
N ASP A 62 10.38 12.41 -10.83
CA ASP A 62 9.65 13.55 -11.41
C ASP A 62 8.95 13.18 -12.72
N ARG A 63 9.46 12.14 -13.40
CA ARG A 63 8.96 11.67 -14.69
C ARG A 63 8.90 10.16 -14.74
N HIS A 64 7.93 9.64 -15.49
CA HIS A 64 7.85 8.21 -15.76
C HIS A 64 9.08 7.73 -16.54
N PRO A 65 9.82 6.70 -16.04
CA PRO A 65 11.14 6.33 -16.61
C PRO A 65 11.08 5.85 -18.06
N VAL A 66 9.93 5.32 -18.49
CA VAL A 66 9.75 4.80 -19.87
C VAL A 66 8.97 5.78 -20.75
N LEU A 67 7.86 6.32 -20.22
CA LEU A 67 6.93 7.13 -21.02
C LEU A 67 7.25 8.64 -20.97
N GLY A 68 8.13 9.08 -20.08
CA GLY A 68 8.65 10.45 -20.02
C GLY A 68 7.68 11.53 -19.56
N PHE A 69 6.40 11.22 -19.26
CA PHE A 69 5.45 12.21 -18.76
C PHE A 69 5.71 12.57 -17.30
N ALA A 70 5.28 13.76 -16.90
CA ALA A 70 5.40 14.22 -15.51
C ALA A 70 4.57 13.38 -14.56
N MET A 71 5.17 12.93 -13.46
CA MET A 71 4.52 12.13 -12.43
C MET A 71 4.31 12.95 -11.15
N PRO A 72 3.18 13.64 -11.00
CA PRO A 72 2.85 14.29 -9.73
C PRO A 72 2.67 13.23 -8.64
N TRP A 73 2.90 13.62 -7.37
CA TRP A 73 2.86 12.73 -6.22
C TRP A 73 1.57 11.87 -6.13
N TRP A 74 0.42 12.48 -6.46
CA TRP A 74 -0.88 11.77 -6.42
C TRP A 74 -0.97 10.67 -7.47
N LEU A 75 -0.44 10.89 -8.65
CA LEU A 75 -0.43 9.89 -9.72
C LEU A 75 0.56 8.76 -9.41
N SER A 76 1.78 9.12 -9.02
CA SER A 76 2.83 8.16 -8.66
C SER A 76 2.36 7.24 -7.53
N GLY A 77 1.86 7.80 -6.43
CA GLY A 77 1.40 7.04 -5.28
C GLY A 77 0.18 6.17 -5.55
N SER A 78 -0.81 6.73 -6.25
CA SER A 78 -2.04 5.99 -6.57
C SER A 78 -1.78 4.83 -7.51
N VAL A 79 -1.05 5.05 -8.59
CA VAL A 79 -0.74 4.02 -9.58
C VAL A 79 0.14 2.92 -8.99
N MET A 80 1.17 3.30 -8.24
CA MET A 80 2.06 2.32 -7.62
C MET A 80 1.33 1.52 -6.54
N GLY A 81 0.51 2.16 -5.72
CA GLY A 81 -0.30 1.48 -4.71
C GLY A 81 -1.32 0.52 -5.32
N ALA A 82 -2.03 0.95 -6.35
CA ALA A 82 -2.96 0.09 -7.09
C ALA A 82 -2.23 -1.09 -7.74
N TRP A 83 -1.08 -0.87 -8.34
CA TRP A 83 -0.28 -1.91 -8.96
C TRP A 83 0.19 -2.97 -7.98
N LEU A 84 0.77 -2.54 -6.84
CA LEU A 84 1.24 -3.46 -5.80
C LEU A 84 0.10 -4.33 -5.26
N ASN A 85 -1.04 -3.72 -4.97
CA ASN A 85 -2.19 -4.48 -4.49
C ASN A 85 -2.90 -5.30 -5.59
N LEU A 86 -2.78 -4.93 -6.86
CA LEU A 86 -3.19 -5.80 -7.96
C LEU A 86 -2.33 -7.06 -8.00
N VAL A 87 -1.01 -6.94 -7.88
CA VAL A 87 -0.12 -8.10 -7.80
C VAL A 87 -0.48 -8.99 -6.61
N LEU A 88 -0.72 -8.39 -5.44
CA LEU A 88 -1.18 -9.11 -4.25
C LEU A 88 -2.50 -9.86 -4.52
N ALA A 89 -3.48 -9.18 -5.11
CA ALA A 89 -4.78 -9.77 -5.42
C ALA A 89 -4.68 -10.95 -6.39
N LEU A 90 -3.80 -10.85 -7.40
CA LEU A 90 -3.61 -11.92 -8.38
C LEU A 90 -2.84 -13.12 -7.79
N MET A 91 -1.84 -12.87 -6.93
CA MET A 91 -1.05 -13.94 -6.32
C MET A 91 -1.81 -14.71 -5.23
N PHE A 92 -2.67 -14.04 -4.49
CA PHE A 92 -3.38 -14.59 -3.34
C PHE A 92 -4.90 -14.52 -3.48
N TYR A 93 -5.40 -14.63 -4.71
CA TYR A 93 -6.81 -14.45 -5.04
C TYR A 93 -7.75 -15.27 -4.14
N ASP A 94 -7.52 -16.57 -4.03
CA ASP A 94 -8.38 -17.49 -3.25
C ASP A 94 -8.37 -17.14 -1.76
N THR A 95 -7.20 -16.81 -1.21
CA THR A 95 -7.07 -16.42 0.20
C THR A 95 -7.79 -15.09 0.47
N LEU A 96 -7.68 -14.14 -0.45
CA LEU A 96 -8.38 -12.86 -0.35
C LEU A 96 -9.89 -13.03 -0.53
N ASP A 97 -10.34 -13.89 -1.44
CA ASP A 97 -11.78 -14.17 -1.63
C ASP A 97 -12.41 -14.70 -0.34
N VAL A 98 -11.81 -15.70 0.29
CA VAL A 98 -12.26 -16.24 1.58
C VAL A 98 -12.25 -15.15 2.67
N THR A 99 -11.21 -14.32 2.70
CA THR A 99 -11.08 -13.24 3.67
C THR A 99 -12.14 -12.16 3.47
N MET A 100 -12.37 -11.73 2.23
CA MET A 100 -13.35 -10.70 1.90
C MET A 100 -14.80 -11.19 2.15
N VAL A 101 -15.08 -12.45 1.83
CA VAL A 101 -16.36 -13.08 2.18
C VAL A 101 -16.53 -13.15 3.70
N GLY A 102 -15.48 -13.48 4.45
CA GLY A 102 -15.51 -13.49 5.91
C GLY A 102 -15.80 -12.12 6.54
N ILE A 103 -15.33 -11.03 5.91
CA ILE A 103 -15.54 -9.66 6.39
C ILE A 103 -16.90 -9.09 5.95
N PHE A 104 -17.25 -9.24 4.67
CA PHE A 104 -18.39 -8.57 4.03
C PHE A 104 -19.59 -9.46 3.75
N GLY A 105 -19.45 -10.79 3.92
CA GLY A 105 -20.47 -11.78 3.58
C GLY A 105 -20.50 -12.14 2.08
N GLU A 106 -21.18 -13.25 1.76
CA GLU A 106 -21.26 -13.76 0.37
C GLU A 106 -21.97 -12.79 -0.58
N ASP A 107 -22.95 -12.05 -0.10
CA ASP A 107 -23.72 -11.05 -0.87
C ASP A 107 -23.19 -9.63 -0.69
N GLY A 108 -22.07 -9.45 0.00
CA GLY A 108 -21.48 -8.15 0.27
C GLY A 108 -20.99 -7.44 -0.99
N LEU A 109 -21.24 -6.12 -1.09
CA LEU A 109 -20.82 -5.30 -2.22
C LEU A 109 -19.30 -5.30 -2.40
N LEU A 110 -18.54 -5.39 -1.29
CA LEU A 110 -17.09 -5.34 -1.26
C LEU A 110 -16.42 -6.73 -1.16
N ARG A 111 -17.15 -7.81 -1.47
CA ARG A 111 -16.63 -9.18 -1.37
C ARG A 111 -15.49 -9.51 -2.35
N SER A 112 -15.42 -8.80 -3.46
CA SER A 112 -14.43 -9.10 -4.50
C SER A 112 -13.00 -8.82 -4.02
N PRO A 113 -12.03 -9.74 -4.22
CA PRO A 113 -10.62 -9.51 -3.91
C PRO A 113 -10.02 -8.26 -4.58
N PHE A 114 -10.57 -7.84 -5.71
CA PHE A 114 -10.10 -6.65 -6.44
C PHE A 114 -10.37 -5.31 -5.72
N TRP A 115 -11.20 -5.28 -4.68
CA TRP A 115 -11.32 -4.09 -3.83
C TRP A 115 -10.03 -3.74 -3.09
N VAL A 116 -9.16 -4.72 -2.88
CA VAL A 116 -7.80 -4.50 -2.36
C VAL A 116 -6.97 -3.58 -3.27
N VAL A 117 -7.24 -3.59 -4.58
CA VAL A 117 -6.61 -2.66 -5.54
C VAL A 117 -7.02 -1.21 -5.26
N VAL A 118 -8.31 -0.97 -4.99
CA VAL A 118 -8.83 0.36 -4.62
C VAL A 118 -8.23 0.81 -3.28
N GLU A 119 -8.16 -0.08 -2.31
CA GLU A 119 -7.47 0.16 -1.04
C GLU A 119 -6.01 0.58 -1.29
N GLY A 120 -5.28 -0.17 -2.12
CA GLY A 120 -3.90 0.14 -2.48
C GLY A 120 -3.73 1.51 -3.14
N LEU A 121 -4.66 1.89 -4.01
CA LEU A 121 -4.70 3.22 -4.63
C LEU A 121 -4.82 4.32 -3.57
N ILE A 122 -5.74 4.17 -2.62
CA ILE A 122 -5.99 5.16 -1.55
C ILE A 122 -4.79 5.22 -0.59
N ILE A 123 -4.29 4.09 -0.14
CA ILE A 123 -3.13 4.02 0.76
C ILE A 123 -1.88 4.59 0.08
N GLY A 124 -1.65 4.23 -1.19
CA GLY A 124 -0.53 4.73 -1.98
C GLY A 124 -0.58 6.25 -2.16
N ALA A 125 -1.76 6.80 -2.50
CA ALA A 125 -1.96 8.24 -2.57
C ALA A 125 -1.70 8.95 -1.24
N THR A 126 -2.17 8.37 -0.14
CA THR A 126 -1.99 8.91 1.22
C THR A 126 -0.52 8.93 1.62
N ILE A 127 0.20 7.84 1.43
CA ILE A 127 1.64 7.77 1.71
C ILE A 127 2.41 8.76 0.85
N ALA A 128 2.11 8.84 -0.45
CA ALA A 128 2.75 9.77 -1.36
C ALA A 128 2.51 11.22 -0.95
N PHE A 129 1.28 11.56 -0.54
CA PHE A 129 0.95 12.90 -0.05
C PHE A 129 1.78 13.30 1.18
N VAL A 130 1.82 12.42 2.19
CA VAL A 130 2.54 12.69 3.44
C VAL A 130 4.04 12.79 3.18
N THR A 131 4.60 11.88 2.40
CA THR A 131 6.04 11.87 2.09
C THR A 131 6.46 13.05 1.22
N ASP A 132 5.61 13.47 0.27
CA ASP A 132 5.86 14.66 -0.55
C ASP A 132 5.88 15.94 0.30
N ARG A 133 4.91 16.12 1.18
CA ARG A 133 4.87 17.25 2.10
C ARG A 133 6.07 17.29 3.04
N ALA A 134 6.35 16.17 3.69
CA ALA A 134 7.47 16.06 4.64
C ALA A 134 8.84 16.29 3.99
N SER A 135 9.01 15.94 2.72
CA SER A 135 10.27 16.17 1.99
C SER A 135 10.48 17.61 1.56
N LYS A 136 9.42 18.39 1.39
CA LYS A 136 9.49 19.83 1.07
C LYS A 136 9.84 20.71 2.27
N GLU A 137 9.62 20.19 3.48
CA GLU A 137 9.96 20.85 4.75
C GLU A 137 11.39 20.50 5.24
N ALA A 138 12.09 19.68 4.50
CA ALA A 138 13.45 19.27 4.79
C ALA A 138 14.46 20.00 3.92
#